data_a259e2121eae6c971d7267ffe6da8645
#
_entry.id   a259e2121eae6c971d7267ffe6da8645
#
_cell.length_a   1.000
_cell.length_b   1.000
_cell.length_c   1.000
_cell.angle_alpha   90.00
_cell.angle_beta   90.00
_cell.angle_gamma   90.00
#
_symmetry.space_group_name_H-M   'P 1'
#
loop_
_entity.id
_entity.type
_entity.pdbx_description
1 polymer ?
#
loop_
_entity_poly.entity_id
_entity_poly.type
_entity_poly.pdbx_seq_one_letter_code
_entity_poly.pdbx_strand_id
1 'polypeptide(L)'
;MAKYRKLGRTSAQRKALLRNQVTAVINNGKIVTTEAKAKEVQKIVDGLIALAVKEKDNFETVKVTTKVARKDKDGKRVKQIVDKETGRVLAESHRDKDGKLVKIENGVTVTVYDEVEKEIKKDLPTRSHARRQMLKVLNPVVEVPADAAGKKKNTKEVDLVAKLFDEYAPKYATRKGGYTRIVKIGQRKGDAAMTVVLELV
;
A
#
# COMPACT_ATOMS: atom_id res chain seq x y z
N MET A 1 -31.51 1.76 -20.94
CA MET A 1 -30.92 0.46 -20.53
C MET A 1 -29.73 0.67 -19.61
N ALA A 2 -29.57 -0.17 -18.58
CA ALA A 2 -28.43 -0.04 -17.68
C ALA A 2 -27.11 -0.40 -18.41
N LYS A 3 -26.12 0.49 -18.35
CA LYS A 3 -24.78 0.27 -19.00
C LYS A 3 -23.93 -0.83 -18.35
N TYR A 4 -24.39 -1.45 -17.25
CA TYR A 4 -23.63 -2.41 -16.44
C TYR A 4 -24.47 -3.59 -16.00
N ARG A 5 -23.82 -4.72 -15.71
CA ARG A 5 -24.48 -5.93 -15.22
C ARG A 5 -24.76 -5.81 -13.72
N LYS A 6 -25.98 -6.16 -13.29
CA LYS A 6 -26.36 -6.18 -11.87
C LYS A 6 -25.69 -7.34 -11.10
N LEU A 7 -25.29 -8.42 -11.75
CA LEU A 7 -24.64 -9.61 -11.19
C LEU A 7 -25.49 -10.31 -10.10
N GLY A 8 -26.84 -10.21 -10.17
CA GLY A 8 -27.74 -10.79 -9.17
C GLY A 8 -27.60 -10.21 -7.76
N ARG A 9 -27.16 -8.93 -7.63
CA ARG A 9 -26.84 -8.32 -6.34
C ARG A 9 -27.45 -6.94 -6.20
N THR A 10 -27.65 -6.50 -4.94
CA THR A 10 -28.00 -5.11 -4.64
C THR A 10 -26.84 -4.19 -5.05
N SER A 11 -27.10 -2.89 -5.19
CA SER A 11 -26.07 -1.92 -5.59
C SER A 11 -24.87 -1.90 -4.63
N ALA A 12 -25.11 -1.97 -3.32
CA ALA A 12 -24.06 -2.01 -2.31
C ALA A 12 -23.20 -3.29 -2.40
N GLN A 13 -23.84 -4.46 -2.48
CA GLN A 13 -23.17 -5.74 -2.62
C GLN A 13 -22.38 -5.85 -3.94
N ARG A 14 -22.93 -5.33 -5.04
CA ARG A 14 -22.24 -5.26 -6.33
C ARG A 14 -20.99 -4.40 -6.23
N LYS A 15 -21.09 -3.21 -5.63
CA LYS A 15 -19.96 -2.30 -5.43
C LYS A 15 -18.85 -2.97 -4.59
N ALA A 16 -19.22 -3.63 -3.49
CA ALA A 16 -18.25 -4.34 -2.64
C ALA A 16 -17.55 -5.49 -3.40
N LEU A 17 -18.32 -6.30 -4.16
CA LEU A 17 -17.76 -7.37 -4.98
C LEU A 17 -16.74 -6.86 -6.00
N LEU A 18 -17.09 -5.81 -6.74
CA LEU A 18 -16.20 -5.24 -7.77
C LEU A 18 -14.95 -4.62 -7.15
N ARG A 19 -15.09 -3.90 -6.02
CA ARG A 19 -13.94 -3.34 -5.29
C ARG A 19 -12.96 -4.45 -4.87
N ASN A 20 -13.47 -5.53 -4.29
CA ASN A 20 -12.62 -6.65 -3.87
C ASN A 20 -11.86 -7.27 -5.05
N GLN A 21 -12.53 -7.50 -6.17
CA GLN A 21 -11.90 -8.10 -7.35
C GLN A 21 -10.90 -7.14 -8.02
N VAL A 22 -11.23 -5.86 -8.14
CA VAL A 22 -10.29 -4.84 -8.65
C VAL A 22 -9.04 -4.76 -7.78
N THR A 23 -9.21 -4.71 -6.47
CA THR A 23 -8.11 -4.72 -5.49
C THR A 23 -7.23 -5.95 -5.67
N ALA A 24 -7.83 -7.15 -5.80
CA ALA A 24 -7.09 -8.39 -6.01
C ALA A 24 -6.31 -8.42 -7.35
N VAL A 25 -6.89 -7.89 -8.44
CA VAL A 25 -6.17 -7.78 -9.73
C VAL A 25 -4.95 -6.90 -9.62
N ILE A 26 -5.09 -5.71 -9.00
CA ILE A 26 -3.99 -4.76 -8.88
C ILE A 26 -2.92 -5.29 -7.92
N ASN A 27 -3.32 -5.97 -6.84
CA ASN A 27 -2.36 -6.52 -5.89
C ASN A 27 -1.58 -7.70 -6.48
N ASN A 28 -2.28 -8.67 -7.08
CA ASN A 28 -1.71 -9.96 -7.49
C ASN A 28 -1.36 -10.03 -9.00
N GLY A 29 -1.75 -9.03 -9.79
CA GLY A 29 -1.57 -9.02 -11.24
C GLY A 29 -2.58 -9.87 -12.02
N LYS A 30 -3.19 -10.90 -11.41
CA LYS A 30 -4.18 -11.81 -12.03
C LYS A 30 -5.17 -12.36 -11.03
N ILE A 31 -6.39 -12.69 -11.49
CA ILE A 31 -7.41 -13.39 -10.71
C ILE A 31 -8.15 -14.40 -11.59
N VAL A 32 -8.69 -15.44 -10.98
CA VAL A 32 -9.63 -16.38 -11.59
C VAL A 32 -11.05 -16.02 -11.18
N THR A 33 -11.94 -15.78 -12.15
CA THR A 33 -13.32 -15.38 -11.89
C THR A 33 -14.26 -15.80 -13.03
N THR A 34 -15.54 -15.48 -12.95
CA THR A 34 -16.47 -15.73 -14.06
C THR A 34 -16.39 -14.63 -15.11
N GLU A 35 -16.65 -14.99 -16.39
CA GLU A 35 -16.57 -14.05 -17.52
C GLU A 35 -17.42 -12.78 -17.33
N ALA A 36 -18.62 -12.93 -16.75
CA ALA A 36 -19.50 -11.79 -16.48
C ALA A 36 -18.88 -10.79 -15.50
N LYS A 37 -18.21 -11.28 -14.45
CA LYS A 37 -17.53 -10.44 -13.45
C LYS A 37 -16.25 -9.84 -14.06
N ALA A 38 -15.46 -10.64 -14.78
CA ALA A 38 -14.23 -10.17 -15.42
C ALA A 38 -14.48 -8.98 -16.35
N LYS A 39 -15.51 -9.02 -17.19
CA LYS A 39 -15.88 -7.91 -18.09
C LYS A 39 -16.24 -6.61 -17.37
N GLU A 40 -16.84 -6.69 -16.17
CA GLU A 40 -17.13 -5.49 -15.37
C GLU A 40 -15.88 -4.97 -14.64
N VAL A 41 -15.03 -5.87 -14.11
CA VAL A 41 -13.78 -5.53 -13.42
C VAL A 41 -12.78 -4.91 -14.39
N GLN A 42 -12.64 -5.47 -15.60
CA GLN A 42 -11.76 -4.99 -16.65
C GLN A 42 -11.91 -3.48 -16.90
N LYS A 43 -13.13 -3.01 -17.09
CA LYS A 43 -13.42 -1.58 -17.33
C LYS A 43 -12.92 -0.68 -16.20
N ILE A 44 -13.04 -1.14 -14.97
CA ILE A 44 -12.63 -0.36 -13.79
C ILE A 44 -11.10 -0.36 -13.69
N VAL A 45 -10.45 -1.52 -13.84
CA VAL A 45 -8.99 -1.65 -13.77
C VAL A 45 -8.33 -0.82 -14.86
N ASP A 46 -8.81 -0.93 -16.11
CA ASP A 46 -8.30 -0.15 -17.25
C ASP A 46 -8.42 1.36 -16.99
N GLY A 47 -9.55 1.81 -16.42
CA GLY A 47 -9.73 3.20 -16.02
C GLY A 47 -8.76 3.68 -14.94
N LEU A 48 -8.46 2.85 -13.94
CA LEU A 48 -7.50 3.19 -12.88
C LEU A 48 -6.07 3.27 -13.42
N ILE A 49 -5.66 2.34 -14.29
CA ILE A 49 -4.33 2.34 -14.92
C ILE A 49 -4.19 3.55 -15.85
N ALA A 50 -5.21 3.85 -16.68
CA ALA A 50 -5.19 5.04 -17.54
C ALA A 50 -5.03 6.33 -16.73
N LEU A 51 -5.71 6.44 -15.59
CA LEU A 51 -5.59 7.58 -14.69
C LEU A 51 -4.18 7.66 -14.08
N ALA A 52 -3.60 6.52 -13.69
CA ALA A 52 -2.24 6.45 -13.17
C ALA A 52 -1.20 6.87 -14.22
N VAL A 53 -1.32 6.38 -15.45
CA VAL A 53 -0.42 6.73 -16.57
C VAL A 53 -0.47 8.21 -16.87
N LYS A 54 -1.68 8.81 -16.86
CA LYS A 54 -1.85 10.24 -17.13
C LYS A 54 -1.18 11.14 -16.09
N GLU A 55 -1.26 10.77 -14.81
CA GLU A 55 -0.84 11.64 -13.70
C GLU A 55 0.49 11.19 -13.06
N LYS A 56 1.22 10.22 -13.66
CA LYS A 56 2.43 9.63 -13.08
C LYS A 56 3.53 10.64 -12.77
N ASP A 57 3.73 11.62 -13.64
CA ASP A 57 4.84 12.60 -13.55
C ASP A 57 4.44 13.90 -12.83
N ASN A 58 3.16 14.03 -12.39
CA ASN A 58 2.64 15.22 -11.73
C ASN A 58 2.97 15.24 -10.24
N PHE A 59 4.27 15.28 -9.88
CA PHE A 59 4.77 15.42 -8.51
C PHE A 59 6.00 16.33 -8.46
N GLU A 60 6.26 16.89 -7.30
CA GLU A 60 7.47 17.64 -6.97
C GLU A 60 8.31 16.85 -5.96
N THR A 61 9.62 16.85 -6.13
CA THR A 61 10.53 16.27 -5.15
C THR A 61 10.89 17.35 -4.13
N VAL A 62 10.48 17.16 -2.88
CA VAL A 62 10.72 18.09 -1.78
C VAL A 62 11.64 17.43 -0.76
N LYS A 63 12.68 18.16 -0.35
CA LYS A 63 13.54 17.74 0.77
C LYS A 63 12.85 18.05 2.08
N VAL A 64 12.61 17.05 2.89
CA VAL A 64 11.99 17.18 4.20
C VAL A 64 12.92 16.63 5.25
N THR A 65 13.21 17.44 6.28
CA THR A 65 13.94 16.97 7.46
C THR A 65 13.05 16.05 8.29
N THR A 66 13.45 14.81 8.44
CA THR A 66 12.74 13.82 9.25
C THR A 66 13.61 13.34 10.40
N LYS A 67 13.01 13.22 11.59
CA LYS A 67 13.67 12.66 12.76
C LYS A 67 13.68 11.13 12.65
N VAL A 68 14.85 10.55 12.46
CA VAL A 68 15.06 9.10 12.38
C VAL A 68 15.70 8.63 13.67
N ALA A 69 15.13 7.61 14.32
CA ALA A 69 15.71 7.05 15.52
C ALA A 69 17.10 6.49 15.24
N ARG A 70 18.12 6.98 15.96
CA ARG A 70 19.50 6.48 15.86
C ARG A 70 19.53 5.00 16.22
N LYS A 71 20.20 4.20 15.40
CA LYS A 71 20.40 2.78 15.63
C LYS A 71 21.87 2.51 15.95
N ASP A 72 22.08 1.57 16.88
CA ASP A 72 23.40 1.03 17.19
C ASP A 72 23.85 0.00 16.13
N LYS A 73 25.09 -0.47 16.21
CA LYS A 73 25.67 -1.50 15.31
C LYS A 73 24.82 -2.76 15.22
N ASP A 74 24.10 -3.11 16.30
CA ASP A 74 23.17 -4.24 16.36
C ASP A 74 21.77 -3.94 15.80
N GLY A 75 21.53 -2.77 15.21
CA GLY A 75 20.21 -2.34 14.68
C GLY A 75 19.19 -1.94 15.76
N LYS A 76 19.57 -1.93 17.05
CA LYS A 76 18.71 -1.51 18.15
C LYS A 76 18.68 0.01 18.25
N ARG A 77 17.53 0.57 18.69
CA ARG A 77 17.38 2.01 18.89
C ARG A 77 18.24 2.48 20.06
N VAL A 78 19.06 3.50 19.85
CA VAL A 78 19.84 4.16 20.90
C VAL A 78 18.89 4.96 21.79
N LYS A 79 19.00 4.76 23.10
CA LYS A 79 18.21 5.46 24.11
C LYS A 79 19.15 6.07 25.13
N GLN A 80 18.85 7.28 25.55
CA GLN A 80 19.57 8.02 26.59
C GLN A 80 18.62 8.34 27.75
N ILE A 81 19.17 8.57 28.94
CA ILE A 81 18.41 9.01 30.11
C ILE A 81 18.59 10.51 30.23
N VAL A 82 17.45 11.22 30.25
CA VAL A 82 17.39 12.68 30.34
C VAL A 82 16.64 13.07 31.59
N ASP A 83 17.08 14.12 32.26
CA ASP A 83 16.40 14.68 33.42
C ASP A 83 15.04 15.25 32.99
N LYS A 84 14.00 14.94 33.74
CA LYS A 84 12.62 15.32 33.46
C LYS A 84 12.38 16.84 33.53
N GLU A 85 13.10 17.56 34.42
CA GLU A 85 12.88 18.98 34.63
C GLU A 85 13.78 19.86 33.76
N THR A 86 15.08 19.51 33.68
CA THR A 86 16.08 20.33 32.98
C THR A 86 16.33 19.92 31.55
N GLY A 87 15.89 18.72 31.12
CA GLY A 87 16.15 18.18 29.80
C GLY A 87 17.61 17.80 29.54
N ARG A 88 18.48 17.83 30.55
CA ARG A 88 19.92 17.50 30.44
C ARG A 88 20.11 15.99 30.33
N VAL A 89 21.06 15.57 29.54
CA VAL A 89 21.43 14.14 29.42
C VAL A 89 22.17 13.71 30.66
N LEU A 90 21.60 12.79 31.42
CA LEU A 90 22.15 12.20 32.62
C LEU A 90 23.00 10.96 32.33
N ALA A 91 22.62 10.18 31.30
CA ALA A 91 23.40 9.06 30.82
C ALA A 91 23.16 8.84 29.31
N GLU A 92 24.24 8.57 28.59
CA GLU A 92 24.17 8.33 27.12
C GLU A 92 23.57 6.96 26.75
N SER A 93 23.51 6.04 27.70
CA SER A 93 22.91 4.72 27.51
C SER A 93 21.92 4.41 28.64
N HIS A 94 20.79 3.80 28.29
CA HIS A 94 19.82 3.33 29.28
C HIS A 94 20.19 1.95 29.87
N ARG A 95 21.30 1.37 29.41
CA ARG A 95 21.83 0.09 29.90
C ARG A 95 23.28 0.23 30.31
N ASP A 96 23.64 -0.46 31.38
CA ASP A 96 25.02 -0.61 31.85
C ASP A 96 25.82 -1.58 30.96
N LYS A 97 27.14 -1.66 31.17
CA LYS A 97 28.03 -2.60 30.45
C LYS A 97 27.55 -4.05 30.55
N ASP A 98 26.88 -4.41 31.63
CA ASP A 98 26.30 -5.74 31.87
C ASP A 98 24.89 -5.94 31.25
N GLY A 99 24.38 -4.97 30.48
CA GLY A 99 23.08 -5.02 29.83
C GLY A 99 21.88 -4.77 30.73
N LYS A 100 22.10 -4.43 32.03
CA LYS A 100 21.03 -4.12 32.97
C LYS A 100 20.51 -2.71 32.77
N LEU A 101 19.22 -2.47 33.04
CA LEU A 101 18.61 -1.15 32.97
C LEU A 101 19.13 -0.26 34.10
N VAL A 102 19.70 0.90 33.72
CA VAL A 102 20.13 1.94 34.66
C VAL A 102 18.90 2.75 35.08
N LYS A 103 18.65 2.84 36.36
CA LYS A 103 17.62 3.70 36.95
C LYS A 103 18.29 4.88 37.63
N ILE A 104 17.99 6.10 37.18
CA ILE A 104 18.46 7.35 37.78
C ILE A 104 17.23 8.07 38.34
N GLU A 105 17.30 8.59 39.55
CA GLU A 105 16.25 9.43 40.11
C GLU A 105 15.98 10.62 39.21
N ASN A 106 14.71 10.92 38.92
CA ASN A 106 14.24 11.94 37.98
C ASN A 106 14.64 11.71 36.50
N GLY A 107 15.26 10.57 36.15
CA GLY A 107 15.65 10.24 34.76
C GLY A 107 14.54 9.61 33.94
N VAL A 108 14.27 10.15 32.76
CA VAL A 108 13.34 9.59 31.78
C VAL A 108 14.12 9.04 30.56
N THR A 109 13.81 7.82 30.14
CA THR A 109 14.46 7.20 28.99
C THR A 109 13.87 7.76 27.69
N VAL A 110 14.67 8.47 26.91
CA VAL A 110 14.28 9.08 25.62
C VAL A 110 15.06 8.42 24.49
N THR A 111 14.41 8.20 23.35
CA THR A 111 15.07 7.72 22.14
C THR A 111 15.81 8.87 21.46
N VAL A 112 17.07 8.65 21.09
CA VAL A 112 17.87 9.63 20.33
C VAL A 112 17.42 9.64 18.88
N TYR A 113 17.16 10.83 18.34
CA TYR A 113 16.78 11.03 16.93
C TYR A 113 17.85 11.87 16.23
N ASP A 114 18.21 11.44 15.02
CA ASP A 114 19.02 12.22 14.11
C ASP A 114 18.10 12.90 13.09
N GLU A 115 18.39 14.14 12.76
CA GLU A 115 17.70 14.85 11.69
C GLU A 115 18.36 14.47 10.35
N VAL A 116 17.59 13.79 9.51
CA VAL A 116 18.05 13.35 8.18
C VAL A 116 17.17 13.98 7.12
N GLU A 117 17.80 14.61 6.14
CA GLU A 117 17.07 15.09 4.97
C GLU A 117 16.66 13.89 4.10
N LYS A 118 15.37 13.80 3.80
CA LYS A 118 14.81 12.80 2.88
C LYS A 118 14.11 13.50 1.74
N GLU A 119 14.37 13.03 0.55
CA GLU A 119 13.60 13.43 -0.62
C GLU A 119 12.27 12.68 -0.64
N ILE A 120 11.17 13.43 -0.61
CA ILE A 120 9.81 12.89 -0.65
C ILE A 120 9.10 13.42 -1.89
N LYS A 121 8.44 12.52 -2.62
CA LYS A 121 7.57 12.90 -3.75
C LYS A 121 6.28 13.52 -3.18
N LYS A 122 6.08 14.81 -3.43
CA LYS A 122 4.86 15.54 -3.06
C LYS A 122 3.94 15.60 -4.27
N ASP A 123 2.77 14.97 -4.17
CA ASP A 123 1.78 14.96 -5.24
C ASP A 123 1.25 16.38 -5.52
N LEU A 124 1.24 16.80 -6.79
CA LEU A 124 0.54 17.99 -7.25
C LEU A 124 -0.99 17.82 -7.12
N PRO A 125 -1.80 18.90 -7.17
CA PRO A 125 -3.24 18.83 -6.96
C PRO A 125 -3.97 17.80 -7.85
N THR A 126 -3.58 17.68 -9.12
CA THR A 126 -4.17 16.74 -10.07
C THR A 126 -3.85 15.28 -9.71
N ARG A 127 -2.60 15.00 -9.36
CA ARG A 127 -2.19 13.66 -8.90
C ARG A 127 -2.82 13.30 -7.56
N SER A 128 -2.92 14.25 -6.63
CA SER A 128 -3.65 14.08 -5.37
C SER A 128 -5.13 13.79 -5.59
N HIS A 129 -5.76 14.44 -6.60
CA HIS A 129 -7.13 14.15 -6.99
C HIS A 129 -7.26 12.72 -7.54
N ALA A 130 -6.38 12.31 -8.45
CA ALA A 130 -6.32 10.95 -8.98
C ALA A 130 -6.16 9.91 -7.88
N ARG A 131 -5.24 10.12 -6.92
CA ARG A 131 -5.06 9.27 -5.73
C ARG A 131 -6.37 9.09 -4.96
N ARG A 132 -7.09 10.17 -4.68
CA ARG A 132 -8.39 10.10 -3.99
C ARG A 132 -9.45 9.34 -4.79
N GLN A 133 -9.46 9.46 -6.13
CA GLN A 133 -10.36 8.69 -6.99
C GLN A 133 -10.06 7.18 -6.93
N MET A 134 -8.78 6.81 -6.96
CA MET A 134 -8.33 5.41 -6.83
C MET A 134 -8.72 4.81 -5.47
N LEU A 135 -8.52 5.54 -4.37
CA LEU A 135 -8.88 5.11 -3.02
C LEU A 135 -10.38 4.90 -2.82
N LYS A 136 -11.26 5.57 -3.60
CA LYS A 136 -12.71 5.30 -3.59
C LYS A 136 -13.04 3.90 -4.12
N VAL A 137 -12.18 3.33 -4.95
CA VAL A 137 -12.40 2.03 -5.61
C VAL A 137 -11.60 0.91 -4.95
N LEU A 138 -10.38 1.19 -4.49
CA LEU A 138 -9.50 0.20 -3.89
C LEU A 138 -9.82 -0.01 -2.40
N ASN A 139 -9.67 -1.25 -1.95
CA ASN A 139 -9.68 -1.59 -0.52
C ASN A 139 -8.25 -1.62 0.03
N PRO A 140 -8.05 -1.31 1.32
CA PRO A 140 -6.74 -1.48 1.95
C PRO A 140 -6.35 -2.97 1.95
N VAL A 141 -5.09 -3.24 1.68
CA VAL A 141 -4.49 -4.58 1.68
C VAL A 141 -3.36 -4.61 2.68
N VAL A 142 -3.28 -5.69 3.44
CA VAL A 142 -2.24 -5.91 4.43
C VAL A 142 -1.54 -7.23 4.10
N GLU A 143 -0.22 -7.17 3.98
CA GLU A 143 0.61 -8.36 3.84
C GLU A 143 1.06 -8.85 5.20
N VAL A 144 0.84 -10.14 5.45
CA VAL A 144 1.29 -10.83 6.66
C VAL A 144 2.42 -11.78 6.23
N PRO A 145 3.68 -11.54 6.65
CA PRO A 145 4.77 -12.46 6.37
C PRO A 145 4.49 -13.84 6.95
N ALA A 146 4.86 -14.92 6.22
CA ALA A 146 4.61 -16.28 6.64
C ALA A 146 5.23 -16.61 8.00
N ASP A 147 6.44 -16.11 8.28
CA ASP A 147 7.18 -16.31 9.53
C ASP A 147 6.60 -15.55 10.73
N ALA A 148 5.65 -14.66 10.48
CA ALA A 148 5.05 -13.79 11.50
C ALA A 148 3.54 -13.98 11.62
N ALA A 149 3.02 -15.11 11.18
CA ALA A 149 1.61 -15.46 11.27
C ALA A 149 1.11 -15.26 12.72
N GLY A 150 0.09 -14.40 12.88
CA GLY A 150 -0.49 -14.07 14.19
C GLY A 150 0.13 -12.87 14.92
N LYS A 151 1.22 -12.26 14.44
CA LYS A 151 1.84 -11.09 15.07
C LYS A 151 1.47 -9.79 14.34
N LYS A 152 0.54 -9.02 14.88
CA LYS A 152 0.12 -7.70 14.34
C LYS A 152 1.28 -6.73 14.07
N LYS A 153 2.39 -6.83 14.83
CA LYS A 153 3.56 -5.95 14.69
C LYS A 153 4.29 -6.05 13.36
N ASN A 154 4.15 -7.18 12.64
CA ASN A 154 4.91 -7.43 11.42
C ASN A 154 4.05 -7.31 10.16
N THR A 155 2.78 -6.93 10.31
CA THR A 155 1.92 -6.67 9.15
C THR A 155 2.31 -5.37 8.48
N LYS A 156 2.45 -5.38 7.15
CA LYS A 156 2.72 -4.18 6.34
C LYS A 156 1.49 -3.83 5.53
N GLU A 157 1.08 -2.58 5.59
CA GLU A 157 0.06 -2.05 4.68
C GLU A 157 0.68 -1.87 3.29
N VAL A 158 -0.01 -2.37 2.27
CA VAL A 158 0.39 -2.23 0.87
C VAL A 158 -0.32 -1.02 0.28
N ASP A 159 0.42 0.02 -0.08
CA ASP A 159 -0.12 1.16 -0.81
C ASP A 159 -0.30 0.79 -2.30
N LEU A 160 -1.50 0.31 -2.65
CA LEU A 160 -1.86 -0.05 -4.02
C LEU A 160 -1.88 1.15 -4.97
N VAL A 161 -2.08 2.36 -4.44
CA VAL A 161 -2.04 3.57 -5.28
C VAL A 161 -0.61 3.93 -5.61
N ALA A 162 0.32 3.80 -4.66
CA ALA A 162 1.74 3.91 -4.95
C ALA A 162 2.18 2.87 -5.98
N LYS A 163 1.73 1.61 -5.85
CA LYS A 163 1.98 0.55 -6.84
C LYS A 163 1.47 0.89 -8.24
N LEU A 164 0.28 1.51 -8.33
CA LEU A 164 -0.26 1.98 -9.62
C LEU A 164 0.62 3.07 -10.25
N PHE A 165 1.11 4.04 -9.48
CA PHE A 165 1.92 5.14 -9.99
C PHE A 165 3.38 4.75 -10.25
N ASP A 166 3.98 3.95 -9.38
CA ASP A 166 5.42 3.67 -9.42
C ASP A 166 5.77 2.40 -10.24
N GLU A 167 4.89 1.40 -10.30
CA GLU A 167 5.12 0.15 -11.04
C GLU A 167 4.34 0.09 -12.35
N TYR A 168 3.00 0.23 -12.29
CA TYR A 168 2.16 0.02 -13.47
C TYR A 168 2.16 1.22 -14.43
N ALA A 169 2.17 2.45 -13.94
CA ALA A 169 2.14 3.61 -14.81
C ALA A 169 3.39 3.72 -15.71
N PRO A 170 4.62 3.48 -15.25
CA PRO A 170 5.79 3.41 -16.15
C PRO A 170 5.72 2.24 -17.12
N LYS A 171 5.28 1.04 -16.66
CA LYS A 171 5.14 -0.16 -17.50
C LYS A 171 4.21 0.07 -18.69
N TYR A 172 3.13 0.79 -18.48
CA TYR A 172 2.10 1.04 -19.50
C TYR A 172 2.17 2.43 -20.13
N ALA A 173 3.24 3.17 -19.98
CA ALA A 173 3.38 4.55 -20.46
C ALA A 173 3.15 4.69 -21.98
N THR A 174 3.59 3.69 -22.75
CA THR A 174 3.46 3.67 -24.22
C THR A 174 2.11 3.14 -24.71
N ARG A 175 1.33 2.51 -23.83
CA ARG A 175 0.09 1.83 -24.19
C ARG A 175 -1.11 2.74 -23.98
N LYS A 176 -1.99 2.83 -25.00
CA LYS A 176 -3.16 3.71 -24.99
C LYS A 176 -4.46 3.04 -24.50
N GLY A 177 -4.39 1.84 -23.91
CA GLY A 177 -5.55 1.12 -23.40
C GLY A 177 -5.40 -0.40 -23.49
N GLY A 178 -6.43 -1.15 -23.06
CA GLY A 178 -6.40 -2.62 -23.05
C GLY A 178 -5.30 -3.17 -22.14
N TYR A 179 -5.20 -2.64 -20.93
CA TYR A 179 -4.17 -3.03 -19.97
C TYR A 179 -4.41 -4.42 -19.38
N THR A 180 -5.63 -4.93 -19.55
CA THR A 180 -6.04 -6.24 -19.04
C THR A 180 -6.46 -7.18 -20.15
N ARG A 181 -6.23 -8.48 -19.95
CA ARG A 181 -6.61 -9.56 -20.86
C ARG A 181 -7.48 -10.57 -20.12
N ILE A 182 -8.50 -11.10 -20.82
CA ILE A 182 -9.37 -12.17 -20.32
C ILE A 182 -9.04 -13.45 -21.10
N VAL A 183 -8.56 -14.48 -20.38
CA VAL A 183 -8.27 -15.81 -20.93
C VAL A 183 -9.32 -16.79 -20.43
N LYS A 184 -10.03 -17.48 -21.32
CA LYS A 184 -11.04 -18.47 -20.98
C LYS A 184 -10.38 -19.78 -20.55
N ILE A 185 -10.77 -20.31 -19.40
CA ILE A 185 -10.30 -21.61 -18.89
C ILE A 185 -11.28 -22.71 -19.32
N GLY A 186 -12.57 -22.50 -19.08
CA GLY A 186 -13.60 -23.50 -19.34
C GLY A 186 -14.84 -23.32 -18.45
N GLN A 187 -15.79 -24.20 -18.63
CA GLN A 187 -17.01 -24.22 -17.81
C GLN A 187 -16.76 -24.89 -16.47
N ARG A 188 -17.29 -24.29 -15.41
CA ARG A 188 -17.24 -24.83 -14.05
C ARG A 188 -18.25 -25.99 -13.89
N LYS A 189 -17.80 -27.13 -13.32
CA LYS A 189 -18.61 -28.36 -13.24
C LYS A 189 -19.95 -28.18 -12.49
N GLY A 190 -19.99 -27.30 -11.48
CA GLY A 190 -21.19 -27.19 -10.63
C GLY A 190 -22.35 -26.40 -11.25
N ASP A 191 -22.06 -25.32 -12.01
CA ASP A 191 -23.07 -24.38 -12.51
C ASP A 191 -22.87 -23.98 -13.97
N ALA A 192 -21.97 -24.67 -14.68
CA ALA A 192 -21.61 -24.40 -16.08
C ALA A 192 -21.18 -22.94 -16.38
N ALA A 193 -20.90 -22.15 -15.34
CA ALA A 193 -20.43 -20.79 -15.53
C ALA A 193 -19.03 -20.76 -16.19
N MET A 194 -18.87 -19.95 -17.21
CA MET A 194 -17.58 -19.78 -17.87
C MET A 194 -16.56 -19.14 -16.90
N THR A 195 -15.52 -19.90 -16.56
CA THR A 195 -14.41 -19.45 -15.73
C THR A 195 -13.30 -18.87 -16.61
N VAL A 196 -12.75 -17.73 -16.17
CA VAL A 196 -11.71 -17.00 -16.90
C VAL A 196 -10.62 -16.51 -15.97
N VAL A 197 -9.42 -16.36 -16.51
CA VAL A 197 -8.35 -15.57 -15.89
C VAL A 197 -8.46 -14.15 -16.41
N LEU A 198 -8.53 -13.18 -15.50
CA LEU A 198 -8.33 -11.77 -15.81
C LEU A 198 -6.92 -11.40 -15.32
N GLU A 199 -6.07 -10.97 -16.23
CA GLU A 199 -4.66 -10.65 -15.95
C GLU A 199 -4.25 -9.31 -16.55
N LEU A 200 -3.21 -8.72 -15.96
CA LEU A 200 -2.51 -7.55 -16.49
C LEU A 200 -1.53 -8.00 -17.57
N VAL A 201 -1.47 -7.26 -18.68
CA VAL A 201 -0.66 -7.61 -19.89
C VAL A 201 0.79 -7.22 -19.69
#